data_b98a09dbeea82de331e9c155e4117d33
#
_entry.id   b98a09dbeea82de331e9c155e4117d33
#
_cell.length_a   1.000
_cell.length_b   1.000
_cell.length_c   1.000
_cell.angle_alpha   90.00
_cell.angle_beta   90.00
_cell.angle_gamma   90.00
#
_symmetry.space_group_name_H-M   'P 1'
#
loop_
_entity.id
_entity.type
_entity.pdbx_description
1 polymer ?
#
loop_
_entity_poly.entity_id
_entity_poly.type
_entity_poly.pdbx_seq_one_letter_code
_entity_poly.pdbx_strand_id
1 'polypeptide(L)'
;GLIYGDVGSTKFNFTVDSRNIRKFDYIAAPHEEGYVLAQVMDIKGYSDLKFEDAITIKSNGSVPPIKSDISAYAEVIGYRDKEGHLQAPRSPFEAGAQITLAGEDHIRHVLGLHAEKENGAYLGLLKGHDLPVYLNIDSLVQKHICILAKTGGGKSYACGVLIEELLKKKIPLVIIDTHGEYISLGKPNKDKKDQKNMEKFGIKATDYGSQIVAFSPLSSGNEMTHLTLNGMNLEGREILDLLQAKLSGPQIAVLYQTIKELKEFKQVYSIRDIIAVSYTHLRAHETVLDLVCRLLL
;
A
#
# COMPACT_ATOMS: atom_id res chain seq x y z
N GLY A 1 13.52 -17.21 -27.55
CA GLY A 1 12.76 -18.46 -27.42
C GLY A 1 11.52 -18.49 -28.30
N LEU A 2 10.91 -19.65 -28.44
CA LEU A 2 9.73 -19.86 -29.27
C LEU A 2 8.54 -20.27 -28.41
N ILE A 3 7.37 -19.73 -28.69
CA ILE A 3 6.10 -20.11 -28.03
C ILE A 3 5.73 -21.54 -28.51
N TYR A 4 5.30 -22.41 -27.58
CA TYR A 4 4.91 -23.78 -27.89
C TYR A 4 3.80 -24.32 -26.99
N GLY A 5 3.20 -25.44 -27.40
CA GLY A 5 2.19 -26.18 -26.66
C GLY A 5 0.82 -25.48 -26.68
N ASP A 6 0.08 -25.59 -25.58
CA ASP A 6 -1.21 -24.91 -25.43
C ASP A 6 -0.99 -23.41 -25.23
N VAL A 7 -1.49 -22.63 -26.16
CA VAL A 7 -1.27 -21.19 -26.23
C VAL A 7 -2.61 -20.48 -26.04
N GLY A 8 -2.70 -19.71 -24.97
CA GLY A 8 -3.87 -18.88 -24.67
C GLY A 8 -3.62 -17.39 -24.92
N SER A 9 -4.62 -16.55 -24.68
CA SER A 9 -4.49 -15.09 -24.72
C SER A 9 -3.95 -14.50 -23.41
N THR A 10 -3.98 -15.26 -22.33
CA THR A 10 -3.57 -14.80 -20.98
C THR A 10 -2.27 -15.41 -20.50
N LYS A 11 -1.83 -16.51 -21.10
CA LYS A 11 -0.66 -17.27 -20.69
C LYS A 11 -0.16 -18.18 -21.80
N PHE A 12 1.14 -18.45 -21.79
CA PHE A 12 1.77 -19.36 -22.74
C PHE A 12 3.09 -19.92 -22.19
N ASN A 13 3.55 -21.03 -22.79
CA ASN A 13 4.87 -21.58 -22.56
C ASN A 13 5.79 -21.24 -23.73
N PHE A 14 7.08 -21.09 -23.44
CA PHE A 14 8.08 -20.85 -24.46
C PHE A 14 9.42 -21.52 -24.14
N THR A 15 10.20 -21.82 -25.18
CA THR A 15 11.55 -22.36 -25.03
C THR A 15 12.53 -21.27 -24.62
N VAL A 16 13.51 -21.61 -23.81
CA VAL A 16 14.57 -20.70 -23.38
C VAL A 16 15.88 -21.12 -23.99
N ASP A 17 16.38 -20.37 -24.97
CA ASP A 17 17.61 -20.66 -25.69
C ASP A 17 18.88 -20.29 -24.94
N SER A 18 18.76 -19.40 -23.92
CA SER A 18 19.87 -18.94 -23.09
C SER A 18 19.50 -18.91 -21.64
N ARG A 19 20.47 -19.13 -20.74
CA ARG A 19 20.26 -18.99 -19.27
C ARG A 19 20.10 -17.55 -18.80
N ASN A 20 19.87 -16.60 -19.71
CA ASN A 20 19.74 -15.17 -19.38
C ASN A 20 18.32 -14.76 -18.96
N ILE A 21 17.32 -15.63 -19.13
CA ILE A 21 15.95 -15.37 -18.67
C ILE A 21 15.80 -15.85 -17.24
N ARG A 22 15.25 -14.99 -16.41
CA ARG A 22 15.00 -15.24 -14.97
C ARG A 22 13.52 -15.08 -14.65
N LYS A 23 13.11 -15.67 -13.54
CA LYS A 23 11.77 -15.45 -13.00
C LYS A 23 11.56 -13.96 -12.71
N PHE A 24 10.42 -13.44 -13.15
CA PHE A 24 9.99 -12.04 -13.12
C PHE A 24 10.58 -11.14 -14.21
N ASP A 25 11.38 -11.66 -15.12
CA ASP A 25 11.75 -10.90 -16.31
C ASP A 25 10.51 -10.61 -17.16
N TYR A 26 10.59 -9.54 -17.93
CA TYR A 26 9.56 -9.16 -18.88
C TYR A 26 10.00 -9.52 -20.29
N ILE A 27 9.06 -10.05 -21.06
CA ILE A 27 9.25 -10.46 -22.44
C ILE A 27 8.23 -9.77 -23.34
N ALA A 28 8.63 -9.52 -24.58
CA ALA A 28 7.77 -9.03 -25.63
C ALA A 28 7.42 -10.18 -26.57
N ALA A 29 6.15 -10.49 -26.69
CA ALA A 29 5.62 -11.53 -27.57
C ALA A 29 4.88 -10.87 -28.74
N PRO A 30 5.17 -11.25 -30.00
CA PRO A 30 4.46 -10.72 -31.16
C PRO A 30 3.02 -11.23 -31.18
N HIS A 31 2.10 -10.35 -31.52
CA HIS A 31 0.68 -10.62 -31.64
C HIS A 31 0.11 -9.78 -32.79
N GLU A 32 -1.08 -10.08 -33.28
CA GLU A 32 -1.74 -9.30 -34.35
C GLU A 32 -1.94 -7.81 -33.99
N GLU A 33 -2.05 -7.52 -32.70
CA GLU A 33 -2.21 -6.15 -32.18
C GLU A 33 -0.86 -5.48 -31.83
N GLY A 34 0.25 -6.08 -32.21
CA GLY A 34 1.61 -5.57 -31.95
C GLY A 34 2.38 -6.42 -30.93
N TYR A 35 3.36 -5.81 -30.27
CA TYR A 35 4.13 -6.51 -29.24
C TYR A 35 3.40 -6.41 -27.88
N VAL A 36 3.07 -7.57 -27.34
CA VAL A 36 2.39 -7.70 -26.05
C VAL A 36 3.42 -8.00 -24.96
N LEU A 37 3.32 -7.28 -23.85
CA LEU A 37 4.16 -7.49 -22.68
C LEU A 37 3.64 -8.68 -21.86
N ALA A 38 4.53 -9.59 -21.50
CA ALA A 38 4.26 -10.70 -20.59
C ALA A 38 5.37 -10.82 -19.55
N GLN A 39 5.06 -11.42 -18.41
CA GLN A 39 6.02 -11.64 -17.32
C GLN A 39 6.31 -13.13 -17.15
N VAL A 40 7.58 -13.47 -16.99
CA VAL A 40 8.03 -14.84 -16.72
C VAL A 40 7.66 -15.22 -15.29
N MET A 41 6.77 -16.19 -15.13
CA MET A 41 6.26 -16.62 -13.82
C MET A 41 6.95 -17.85 -13.29
N ASP A 42 7.43 -18.72 -14.17
CA ASP A 42 8.14 -19.95 -13.80
C ASP A 42 9.12 -20.39 -14.90
N ILE A 43 10.17 -21.09 -14.49
CA ILE A 43 11.18 -21.65 -15.41
C ILE A 43 11.42 -23.09 -14.99
N LYS A 44 11.36 -24.01 -15.94
CA LYS A 44 11.54 -25.44 -15.72
C LYS A 44 12.65 -25.98 -16.62
N GLY A 45 13.56 -26.71 -16.00
CA GLY A 45 14.56 -27.50 -16.72
C GLY A 45 14.06 -28.94 -16.97
N TYR A 46 14.24 -29.42 -18.14
CA TYR A 46 13.99 -30.81 -18.51
C TYR A 46 15.32 -31.45 -18.86
N SER A 47 15.58 -32.65 -18.38
CA SER A 47 16.75 -33.44 -18.77
C SER A 47 16.34 -34.88 -19.02
N ASP A 48 17.10 -35.54 -19.90
CA ASP A 48 16.97 -36.96 -20.17
C ASP A 48 17.67 -37.84 -19.10
N LEU A 49 18.32 -37.22 -18.12
CA LEU A 49 19.03 -37.91 -17.05
C LEU A 49 18.04 -38.60 -16.10
N LYS A 50 18.04 -39.92 -16.09
CA LYS A 50 17.24 -40.71 -15.13
C LYS A 50 17.94 -40.82 -13.79
N PHE A 51 17.19 -41.15 -12.76
CA PHE A 51 17.71 -41.28 -11.39
C PHE A 51 18.84 -42.32 -11.29
N GLU A 52 18.71 -43.45 -11.98
CA GLU A 52 19.71 -44.53 -12.03
C GLU A 52 21.03 -44.07 -12.64
N ASP A 53 20.94 -43.28 -13.74
CA ASP A 53 22.11 -42.71 -14.41
C ASP A 53 22.81 -41.68 -13.49
N ALA A 54 22.04 -40.88 -12.74
CA ALA A 54 22.58 -39.92 -11.80
C ALA A 54 23.37 -40.60 -10.66
N ILE A 55 22.91 -41.75 -10.17
CA ILE A 55 23.65 -42.57 -9.18
C ILE A 55 24.95 -43.12 -9.78
N THR A 56 24.90 -43.62 -11.00
CA THR A 56 26.06 -44.17 -11.71
C THR A 56 27.12 -43.10 -11.99
N ILE A 57 26.73 -41.91 -12.37
CA ILE A 57 27.63 -40.75 -12.54
C ILE A 57 28.30 -40.39 -11.20
N LYS A 58 27.52 -40.39 -10.11
CA LYS A 58 28.06 -40.09 -8.78
C LYS A 58 29.12 -41.11 -8.32
N SER A 59 28.96 -42.36 -8.68
CA SER A 59 29.90 -43.44 -8.31
C SER A 59 31.13 -43.52 -9.23
N ASN A 60 30.99 -43.24 -10.51
CA ASN A 60 32.06 -43.47 -11.53
C ASN A 60 32.74 -42.15 -11.97
N GLY A 61 32.24 -40.97 -11.60
CA GLY A 61 32.82 -39.68 -11.93
C GLY A 61 32.76 -39.28 -13.42
N SER A 62 32.20 -40.13 -14.30
CA SER A 62 32.06 -39.87 -15.74
C SER A 62 30.66 -39.33 -16.05
N VAL A 63 30.58 -38.13 -16.57
CA VAL A 63 29.30 -37.47 -16.94
C VAL A 63 29.07 -37.64 -18.43
N PRO A 64 28.06 -38.42 -18.86
CA PRO A 64 27.68 -38.49 -20.28
C PRO A 64 27.12 -37.16 -20.74
N PRO A 65 27.05 -36.90 -22.06
CA PRO A 65 26.39 -35.71 -22.58
C PRO A 65 24.90 -35.76 -22.25
N ILE A 66 24.49 -34.89 -21.31
CA ILE A 66 23.09 -34.75 -20.87
C ILE A 66 22.42 -33.74 -21.77
N LYS A 67 21.34 -34.11 -22.45
CA LYS A 67 20.47 -33.15 -23.12
C LYS A 67 19.59 -32.47 -22.04
N SER A 68 19.67 -31.19 -21.98
CA SER A 68 18.83 -30.40 -21.08
C SER A 68 18.19 -29.27 -21.86
N ASP A 69 16.87 -29.22 -21.81
CA ASP A 69 16.07 -28.13 -22.37
C ASP A 69 15.45 -27.31 -21.26
N ILE A 70 15.31 -26.02 -21.50
CA ILE A 70 14.70 -25.11 -20.56
C ILE A 70 13.43 -24.55 -21.18
N SER A 71 12.34 -24.63 -20.45
CA SER A 71 11.11 -23.94 -20.82
C SER A 71 10.73 -22.93 -19.73
N ALA A 72 10.01 -21.93 -20.14
CA ALA A 72 9.45 -20.96 -19.21
C ALA A 72 7.95 -20.79 -19.46
N TYR A 73 7.27 -20.38 -18.40
CA TYR A 73 5.85 -20.03 -18.37
C TYR A 73 5.72 -18.53 -18.14
N ALA A 74 4.93 -17.85 -18.99
CA ALA A 74 4.66 -16.44 -18.88
C ALA A 74 3.17 -16.15 -18.75
N GLU A 75 2.86 -15.13 -17.95
CA GLU A 75 1.53 -14.52 -17.88
C GLU A 75 1.53 -13.19 -18.62
N VAL A 76 0.48 -13.00 -19.42
CA VAL A 76 0.31 -11.84 -20.27
C VAL A 76 -0.16 -10.66 -19.42
N ILE A 77 0.51 -9.52 -19.58
CA ILE A 77 0.11 -8.25 -18.96
C ILE A 77 -0.80 -7.48 -19.93
N GLY A 78 -0.40 -7.36 -21.18
CA GLY A 78 -1.16 -6.69 -22.20
C GLY A 78 -0.32 -5.77 -23.10
N TYR A 79 -1.01 -4.90 -23.81
CA TYR A 79 -0.44 -3.88 -24.69
C TYR A 79 -1.19 -2.56 -24.51
N ARG A 80 -0.63 -1.45 -24.99
CA ARG A 80 -1.33 -0.16 -25.01
C ARG A 80 -1.95 0.06 -26.39
N ASP A 81 -3.25 0.38 -26.39
CA ASP A 81 -3.95 0.81 -27.61
C ASP A 81 -3.54 2.24 -28.03
N LYS A 82 -4.12 2.72 -29.12
CA LYS A 82 -3.80 4.05 -29.66
C LYS A 82 -4.22 5.20 -28.74
N GLU A 83 -5.20 4.97 -27.88
CA GLU A 83 -5.65 5.90 -26.85
C GLU A 83 -4.80 5.83 -25.57
N GLY A 84 -3.86 4.88 -25.50
CA GLY A 84 -2.98 4.69 -24.34
C GLY A 84 -3.59 3.83 -23.21
N HIS A 85 -4.73 3.18 -23.45
CA HIS A 85 -5.33 2.28 -22.46
C HIS A 85 -4.68 0.90 -22.50
N LEU A 86 -4.49 0.30 -21.34
CA LEU A 86 -3.99 -1.08 -21.23
C LEU A 86 -5.09 -2.05 -21.66
N GLN A 87 -4.79 -2.86 -22.66
CA GLN A 87 -5.69 -3.86 -23.22
C GLN A 87 -5.09 -5.25 -23.07
N ALA A 88 -5.95 -6.25 -22.91
CA ALA A 88 -5.57 -7.65 -22.95
C ALA A 88 -5.81 -8.20 -24.39
N PRO A 89 -4.92 -9.07 -24.92
CA PRO A 89 -5.17 -9.75 -26.19
C PRO A 89 -6.47 -10.55 -26.14
N ARG A 90 -7.22 -10.52 -27.24
CA ARG A 90 -8.50 -11.23 -27.35
C ARG A 90 -8.37 -12.57 -28.08
N SER A 91 -7.31 -12.74 -28.84
CA SER A 91 -6.97 -13.97 -29.54
C SER A 91 -5.74 -14.65 -28.92
N PRO A 92 -5.54 -15.96 -29.12
CA PRO A 92 -4.35 -16.64 -28.64
C PRO A 92 -3.11 -16.17 -29.43
N PHE A 93 -1.94 -16.32 -28.81
CA PHE A 93 -0.67 -16.12 -29.51
C PHE A 93 -0.44 -17.26 -30.53
N GLU A 94 0.40 -16.98 -31.52
CA GLU A 94 0.77 -17.97 -32.51
C GLU A 94 1.86 -18.91 -31.97
N ALA A 95 1.64 -20.24 -32.06
CA ALA A 95 2.67 -21.21 -31.75
C ALA A 95 3.82 -21.08 -32.73
N GLY A 96 5.07 -21.12 -32.24
CA GLY A 96 6.25 -20.84 -33.03
C GLY A 96 6.66 -19.37 -33.12
N ALA A 97 5.85 -18.44 -32.60
CA ALA A 97 6.22 -17.05 -32.56
C ALA A 97 7.46 -16.83 -31.66
N GLN A 98 8.38 -15.97 -32.14
CA GLN A 98 9.65 -15.70 -31.47
C GLN A 98 9.46 -14.59 -30.43
N ILE A 99 9.72 -14.89 -29.18
CA ILE A 99 9.71 -13.91 -28.09
C ILE A 99 11.12 -13.34 -27.87
N THR A 100 11.16 -12.10 -27.37
CA THR A 100 12.38 -11.39 -26.98
C THR A 100 12.26 -10.86 -25.56
N LEU A 101 13.40 -10.57 -24.92
CA LEU A 101 13.37 -9.77 -23.68
C LEU A 101 12.80 -8.39 -23.98
N ALA A 102 11.89 -7.91 -23.13
CA ALA A 102 11.31 -6.59 -23.29
C ALA A 102 12.34 -5.52 -22.93
N GLY A 103 12.48 -4.52 -23.77
CA GLY A 103 13.28 -3.32 -23.46
C GLY A 103 12.62 -2.46 -22.38
N GLU A 104 13.42 -1.67 -21.67
CA GLU A 104 12.91 -0.81 -20.59
C GLU A 104 11.82 0.15 -21.04
N ASP A 105 11.94 0.74 -22.23
CA ASP A 105 10.93 1.66 -22.79
C ASP A 105 9.59 0.97 -23.02
N HIS A 106 9.63 -0.29 -23.51
CA HIS A 106 8.41 -1.07 -23.69
C HIS A 106 7.76 -1.43 -22.35
N ILE A 107 8.57 -1.82 -21.35
CA ILE A 107 8.09 -2.09 -19.99
C ILE A 107 7.45 -0.83 -19.40
N ARG A 108 8.14 0.31 -19.46
CA ARG A 108 7.62 1.60 -18.97
C ARG A 108 6.31 1.98 -19.65
N HIS A 109 6.28 1.86 -20.96
CA HIS A 109 5.11 2.22 -21.76
C HIS A 109 3.91 1.36 -21.37
N VAL A 110 4.02 0.04 -21.40
CA VAL A 110 2.90 -0.86 -21.12
C VAL A 110 2.44 -0.75 -19.67
N LEU A 111 3.37 -0.73 -18.71
CA LEU A 111 3.03 -0.60 -17.29
C LEU A 111 2.56 0.80 -16.88
N GLY A 112 2.69 1.80 -17.77
CA GLY A 112 2.31 3.18 -17.46
C GLY A 112 3.25 3.87 -16.48
N LEU A 113 4.54 3.50 -16.47
CA LEU A 113 5.55 4.05 -15.58
C LEU A 113 6.15 5.33 -16.17
N HIS A 114 5.31 6.35 -16.38
CA HIS A 114 5.70 7.61 -17.00
C HIS A 114 6.08 8.70 -15.98
N ALA A 115 5.86 8.46 -14.69
CA ALA A 115 6.24 9.43 -13.67
C ALA A 115 7.77 9.47 -13.54
N GLU A 116 8.31 10.69 -13.57
CA GLU A 116 9.73 10.95 -13.39
C GLU A 116 10.03 11.29 -11.93
N LYS A 117 11.33 11.32 -11.59
CA LYS A 117 11.80 11.61 -10.23
C LYS A 117 11.29 12.94 -9.69
N GLU A 118 11.16 13.95 -10.56
CA GLU A 118 10.73 15.30 -10.22
C GLU A 118 9.28 15.35 -9.76
N ASN A 119 8.39 14.62 -10.44
CA ASN A 119 6.94 14.60 -10.20
C ASN A 119 6.45 13.28 -9.60
N GLY A 120 7.35 12.41 -9.20
CA GLY A 120 7.05 11.06 -8.73
C GLY A 120 7.36 10.85 -7.26
N ALA A 121 6.56 9.99 -6.64
CA ALA A 121 6.84 9.36 -5.35
C ALA A 121 7.57 8.04 -5.63
N TYR A 122 8.80 7.90 -5.17
CA TYR A 122 9.61 6.71 -5.40
C TYR A 122 9.11 5.53 -4.57
N LEU A 123 8.68 4.47 -5.25
CA LEU A 123 8.14 3.27 -4.60
C LEU A 123 9.21 2.19 -4.40
N GLY A 124 10.24 2.16 -5.23
CA GLY A 124 11.28 1.14 -5.22
C GLY A 124 11.72 0.75 -6.63
N LEU A 125 12.30 -0.43 -6.76
CA LEU A 125 12.71 -0.99 -8.04
C LEU A 125 11.69 -2.03 -8.53
N LEU A 126 11.50 -2.07 -9.83
CA LEU A 126 10.67 -3.09 -10.46
C LEU A 126 11.29 -4.48 -10.19
N LYS A 127 10.46 -5.42 -9.73
CA LYS A 127 10.96 -6.75 -9.33
C LYS A 127 11.66 -7.46 -10.48
N GLY A 128 12.92 -7.84 -10.26
CA GLY A 128 13.76 -8.48 -11.27
C GLY A 128 14.55 -7.51 -12.15
N HIS A 129 14.32 -6.20 -12.01
CA HIS A 129 14.98 -5.16 -12.80
C HIS A 129 15.48 -4.03 -11.91
N ASP A 130 16.55 -3.36 -12.34
CA ASP A 130 17.06 -2.16 -11.67
C ASP A 130 16.32 -0.89 -12.11
N LEU A 131 15.07 -1.08 -12.58
CA LEU A 131 14.21 -0.02 -13.08
C LEU A 131 13.48 0.67 -11.92
N PRO A 132 13.74 1.97 -11.63
CA PRO A 132 13.04 2.69 -10.57
C PRO A 132 11.58 2.94 -10.96
N VAL A 133 10.69 2.72 -9.99
CA VAL A 133 9.24 2.93 -10.12
C VAL A 133 8.86 4.17 -9.34
N TYR A 134 8.25 5.13 -10.05
CA TYR A 134 7.67 6.33 -9.46
C TYR A 134 6.17 6.34 -9.69
N LEU A 135 5.40 6.71 -8.68
CA LEU A 135 3.97 6.98 -8.80
C LEU A 135 3.77 8.49 -8.97
N ASN A 136 2.93 8.87 -9.92
CA ASN A 136 2.62 10.28 -10.16
C ASN A 136 1.95 10.90 -8.93
N ILE A 137 2.54 11.97 -8.38
CA ILE A 137 2.10 12.61 -7.13
C ILE A 137 0.74 13.26 -7.29
N ASP A 138 0.46 13.92 -8.41
CA ASP A 138 -0.83 14.56 -8.64
C ASP A 138 -1.95 13.52 -8.60
N SER A 139 -1.71 12.37 -9.20
CA SER A 139 -2.66 11.25 -9.14
C SER A 139 -2.81 10.68 -7.74
N LEU A 140 -1.74 10.64 -6.93
CA LEU A 140 -1.78 10.16 -5.56
C LEU A 140 -2.61 11.08 -4.65
N VAL A 141 -2.48 12.41 -4.80
CA VAL A 141 -3.18 13.38 -3.95
C VAL A 141 -4.60 13.68 -4.42
N GLN A 142 -4.90 13.50 -5.70
CA GLN A 142 -6.23 13.76 -6.26
C GLN A 142 -7.17 12.55 -6.22
N LYS A 143 -6.64 11.35 -6.04
CA LYS A 143 -7.41 10.09 -6.08
C LYS A 143 -7.29 9.32 -4.78
N HIS A 144 -8.19 8.36 -4.58
CA HIS A 144 -8.10 7.43 -3.45
C HIS A 144 -7.08 6.35 -3.73
N ILE A 145 -6.28 6.02 -2.71
CA ILE A 145 -5.31 4.92 -2.75
C ILE A 145 -5.79 3.84 -1.79
N CYS A 146 -5.80 2.59 -2.26
CA CYS A 146 -6.07 1.42 -1.43
C CYS A 146 -4.87 0.49 -1.43
N ILE A 147 -4.28 0.24 -0.26
CA ILE A 147 -3.15 -0.69 -0.09
C ILE A 147 -3.67 -1.96 0.56
N LEU A 148 -3.69 -3.05 -0.23
CA LEU A 148 -4.14 -4.36 0.21
C LEU A 148 -2.96 -5.30 0.39
N ALA A 149 -2.86 -5.94 1.55
CA ALA A 149 -1.85 -6.94 1.84
C ALA A 149 -2.33 -7.93 2.90
N LYS A 150 -1.80 -9.14 2.86
CA LYS A 150 -1.95 -10.09 3.97
C LYS A 150 -1.26 -9.55 5.23
N THR A 151 -1.67 -10.03 6.39
CA THR A 151 -0.99 -9.71 7.68
C THR A 151 0.50 -10.02 7.55
N GLY A 152 1.35 -9.06 7.96
CA GLY A 152 2.81 -9.16 7.78
C GLY A 152 3.31 -8.90 6.35
N GLY A 153 2.43 -8.59 5.38
CA GLY A 153 2.79 -8.35 3.97
C GLY A 153 3.38 -6.97 3.68
N GLY A 154 3.67 -6.14 4.69
CA GLY A 154 4.31 -4.83 4.52
C GLY A 154 3.36 -3.68 4.18
N LYS A 155 2.05 -3.80 4.46
CA LYS A 155 1.06 -2.73 4.20
C LYS A 155 1.48 -1.39 4.81
N SER A 156 1.72 -1.36 6.12
CA SER A 156 2.12 -0.14 6.85
C SER A 156 3.48 0.38 6.38
N TYR A 157 4.40 -0.52 6.03
CA TYR A 157 5.70 -0.14 5.47
C TYR A 157 5.54 0.57 4.12
N ALA A 158 4.75 0.02 3.21
CA ALA A 158 4.48 0.64 1.91
C ALA A 158 3.78 2.01 2.07
N CYS A 159 2.85 2.11 3.01
CA CYS A 159 2.22 3.39 3.35
C CYS A 159 3.26 4.39 3.91
N GLY A 160 4.16 3.94 4.79
CA GLY A 160 5.26 4.76 5.32
C GLY A 160 6.17 5.30 4.21
N VAL A 161 6.52 4.47 3.22
CA VAL A 161 7.31 4.92 2.04
C VAL A 161 6.58 6.03 1.29
N LEU A 162 5.27 5.90 1.04
CA LEU A 162 4.49 6.95 0.37
C LEU A 162 4.42 8.22 1.21
N ILE A 163 4.25 8.12 2.52
CA ILE A 163 4.25 9.26 3.44
C ILE A 163 5.61 9.99 3.36
N GLU A 164 6.73 9.28 3.43
CA GLU A 164 8.06 9.88 3.31
C GLU A 164 8.25 10.60 1.97
N GLU A 165 7.80 10.00 0.87
CA GLU A 165 7.91 10.62 -0.46
C GLU A 165 7.07 11.92 -0.56
N LEU A 166 5.87 11.94 0.03
CA LEU A 166 5.04 13.13 0.10
C LEU A 166 5.65 14.21 1.00
N LEU A 167 6.26 13.83 2.14
CA LEU A 167 7.00 14.74 3.02
C LEU A 167 8.21 15.37 2.32
N LYS A 168 8.98 14.60 1.54
CA LYS A 168 10.08 15.12 0.72
C LYS A 168 9.61 16.21 -0.26
N LYS A 169 8.40 16.11 -0.74
CA LYS A 169 7.77 17.09 -1.65
C LYS A 169 7.02 18.22 -0.91
N LYS A 170 7.08 18.24 0.43
CA LYS A 170 6.43 19.22 1.29
C LYS A 170 4.90 19.29 1.10
N ILE A 171 4.29 18.15 0.80
CA ILE A 171 2.83 18.02 0.71
C ILE A 171 2.26 17.91 2.11
N PRO A 172 1.30 18.75 2.50
CA PRO A 172 0.67 18.67 3.81
C PRO A 172 -0.17 17.39 3.92
N LEU A 173 -0.01 16.68 5.05
CA LEU A 173 -0.66 15.42 5.31
C LEU A 173 -1.35 15.44 6.67
N VAL A 174 -2.51 14.83 6.77
CA VAL A 174 -3.17 14.48 8.04
C VAL A 174 -3.24 12.95 8.10
N ILE A 175 -2.63 12.36 9.14
CA ILE A 175 -2.56 10.92 9.32
C ILE A 175 -3.38 10.54 10.54
N ILE A 176 -4.38 9.68 10.36
CA ILE A 176 -5.14 9.09 11.46
C ILE A 176 -4.53 7.72 11.74
N ASP A 177 -3.71 7.67 12.78
CA ASP A 177 -2.88 6.52 13.13
C ASP A 177 -3.37 5.89 14.44
N THR A 178 -4.26 4.93 14.34
CA THR A 178 -4.87 4.28 15.51
C THR A 178 -3.90 3.40 16.30
N HIS A 179 -2.77 3.01 15.71
CA HIS A 179 -1.80 2.11 16.33
C HIS A 179 -0.44 2.77 16.62
N GLY A 180 -0.23 4.01 16.22
CA GLY A 180 1.03 4.73 16.41
C GLY A 180 2.19 4.21 15.55
N GLU A 181 1.90 3.61 14.39
CA GLU A 181 2.91 3.00 13.51
C GLU A 181 3.82 4.05 12.84
N TYR A 182 3.29 5.27 12.61
CA TYR A 182 3.98 6.33 11.82
C TYR A 182 4.70 7.39 12.66
N ILE A 183 4.60 7.34 13.98
CA ILE A 183 5.31 8.28 14.88
C ILE A 183 6.82 8.17 14.69
N SER A 184 7.31 6.97 14.39
CA SER A 184 8.73 6.72 14.15
C SER A 184 9.31 7.44 12.92
N LEU A 185 8.49 7.90 11.97
CA LEU A 185 8.92 8.69 10.81
C LEU A 185 9.61 10.00 11.19
N GLY A 186 9.35 10.52 12.40
CA GLY A 186 10.05 11.68 12.93
C GLY A 186 11.53 11.45 13.25
N LYS A 187 12.04 10.22 13.19
CA LYS A 187 13.42 9.89 13.54
C LYS A 187 14.09 9.12 12.41
N PRO A 188 15.35 9.46 12.04
CA PRO A 188 16.06 8.75 10.97
C PRO A 188 16.36 7.31 11.39
N ASN A 189 16.20 6.36 10.46
CA ASN A 189 16.56 4.97 10.70
C ASN A 189 18.08 4.82 10.90
N LYS A 190 18.47 4.28 12.05
CA LYS A 190 19.86 4.01 12.44
C LYS A 190 20.23 2.53 12.47
N ASP A 191 19.29 1.63 12.08
CA ASP A 191 19.56 0.20 12.09
C ASP A 191 20.55 -0.19 10.99
N LYS A 192 21.67 -0.75 11.41
CA LYS A 192 22.72 -1.21 10.49
C LYS A 192 22.27 -2.34 9.57
N LYS A 193 21.24 -3.11 9.95
CA LYS A 193 20.70 -4.17 9.11
C LYS A 193 20.01 -3.63 7.87
N ASP A 194 19.42 -2.45 7.97
CA ASP A 194 18.70 -1.83 6.88
C ASP A 194 19.62 -1.08 5.90
N GLN A 195 20.87 -0.80 6.27
CA GLN A 195 21.81 -0.04 5.43
C GLN A 195 22.00 -0.67 4.05
N LYS A 196 22.14 -2.01 3.97
CA LYS A 196 22.26 -2.71 2.69
C LYS A 196 21.04 -2.53 1.78
N ASN A 197 19.86 -2.53 2.39
CA ASN A 197 18.62 -2.30 1.65
C ASN A 197 18.51 -0.84 1.21
N MET A 198 18.90 0.09 2.07
CA MET A 198 18.92 1.51 1.74
C MET A 198 19.88 1.81 0.57
N GLU A 199 21.08 1.24 0.58
CA GLU A 199 22.04 1.34 -0.53
C GLU A 199 21.47 0.72 -1.82
N LYS A 200 20.89 -0.48 -1.73
CA LYS A 200 20.27 -1.17 -2.86
C LYS A 200 19.18 -0.35 -3.54
N PHE A 201 18.36 0.33 -2.75
CA PHE A 201 17.26 1.15 -3.26
C PHE A 201 17.65 2.62 -3.47
N GLY A 202 18.90 3.01 -3.22
CA GLY A 202 19.38 4.38 -3.39
C GLY A 202 18.71 5.40 -2.47
N ILE A 203 18.23 4.96 -1.29
CA ILE A 203 17.56 5.80 -0.29
C ILE A 203 18.51 6.15 0.87
N LYS A 204 18.23 7.28 1.54
CA LYS A 204 18.98 7.72 2.71
C LYS A 204 18.03 7.92 3.89
N ALA A 205 18.52 7.58 5.09
CA ALA A 205 17.79 7.90 6.32
C ALA A 205 17.63 9.41 6.44
N THR A 206 16.41 9.88 6.58
CA THR A 206 16.08 11.30 6.65
C THR A 206 15.36 11.58 7.97
N ASP A 207 15.65 12.72 8.56
CA ASP A 207 14.97 13.21 9.76
C ASP A 207 13.80 14.11 9.34
N TYR A 208 12.58 13.67 9.64
CA TYR A 208 11.36 14.43 9.37
C TYR A 208 10.77 15.04 10.66
N GLY A 209 11.47 14.99 11.80
CA GLY A 209 10.96 15.44 13.10
C GLY A 209 10.46 16.87 13.10
N SER A 210 11.12 17.78 12.39
CA SER A 210 10.68 19.18 12.27
C SER A 210 9.45 19.40 11.38
N GLN A 211 9.04 18.38 10.61
CA GLN A 211 7.89 18.45 9.71
C GLN A 211 6.66 17.73 10.28
N ILE A 212 6.79 17.00 11.38
CA ILE A 212 5.75 16.15 11.95
C ILE A 212 5.33 16.69 13.32
N VAL A 213 4.03 16.88 13.50
CA VAL A 213 3.42 17.17 14.79
C VAL A 213 2.47 16.02 15.12
N ALA A 214 2.77 15.30 16.19
CA ALA A 214 1.93 14.21 16.65
C ALA A 214 0.97 14.68 17.74
N PHE A 215 -0.31 14.33 17.61
CA PHE A 215 -1.35 14.58 18.58
C PHE A 215 -1.84 13.28 19.21
N SER A 216 -2.15 13.29 20.50
CA SER A 216 -2.74 12.16 21.20
C SER A 216 -3.82 12.62 22.18
N PRO A 217 -4.96 11.91 22.26
CA PRO A 217 -5.96 12.17 23.31
C PRO A 217 -5.48 11.73 24.69
N LEU A 218 -4.46 10.86 24.74
CA LEU A 218 -3.86 10.41 25.99
C LEU A 218 -2.69 11.35 26.36
N SER A 219 -2.67 11.81 27.59
CA SER A 219 -1.57 12.62 28.13
C SER A 219 -0.36 11.72 28.43
N SER A 220 0.32 11.23 27.40
CA SER A 220 1.48 10.37 27.54
C SER A 220 2.74 11.00 26.96
N GLY A 221 3.57 11.57 27.83
CA GLY A 221 4.94 11.92 27.55
C GLY A 221 5.16 13.23 26.77
N ASN A 222 6.43 13.67 26.73
CA ASN A 222 6.86 14.94 26.15
C ASN A 222 6.93 14.94 24.60
N GLU A 223 6.60 13.83 23.93
CA GLU A 223 6.78 13.71 22.47
C GLU A 223 5.52 14.00 21.66
N MET A 224 4.35 14.12 22.31
CA MET A 224 3.07 14.33 21.62
C MET A 224 2.32 15.53 22.21
N THR A 225 1.65 16.26 21.32
CA THR A 225 0.75 17.34 21.71
C THR A 225 -0.56 16.73 22.18
N HIS A 226 -1.06 17.17 23.33
CA HIS A 226 -2.36 16.71 23.82
C HIS A 226 -3.49 17.18 22.89
N LEU A 227 -4.26 16.22 22.36
CA LEU A 227 -5.42 16.50 21.53
C LEU A 227 -6.65 16.76 22.43
N THR A 228 -7.18 17.95 22.36
CA THR A 228 -8.43 18.30 23.02
C THR A 228 -9.50 18.63 21.99
N LEU A 229 -10.72 18.21 22.26
CA LEU A 229 -11.87 18.56 21.43
C LEU A 229 -12.51 19.86 21.97
N ASN A 230 -12.76 20.79 21.08
CA ASN A 230 -13.53 21.99 21.45
C ASN A 230 -15.03 21.68 21.40
N GLY A 231 -15.66 21.61 22.56
CA GLY A 231 -17.10 21.33 22.69
C GLY A 231 -18.00 22.30 21.90
N MET A 232 -17.55 23.53 21.65
CA MET A 232 -18.32 24.48 20.84
C MET A 232 -18.51 24.02 19.37
N ASN A 233 -17.57 23.25 18.86
CA ASN A 233 -17.63 22.75 17.49
C ASN A 233 -18.41 21.42 17.37
N LEU A 234 -18.77 20.82 18.53
CA LEU A 234 -19.48 19.55 18.56
C LEU A 234 -21.00 19.78 18.66
N GLU A 235 -21.76 19.02 17.89
CA GLU A 235 -23.22 18.94 18.04
C GLU A 235 -23.61 17.92 19.12
N GLY A 236 -24.84 18.01 19.59
CA GLY A 236 -25.33 17.09 20.62
C GLY A 236 -25.22 15.61 20.25
N ARG A 237 -25.40 15.28 18.98
CA ARG A 237 -25.24 13.93 18.47
C ARG A 237 -23.79 13.46 18.53
N GLU A 238 -22.85 14.30 18.15
CA GLU A 238 -21.41 13.97 18.18
C GLU A 238 -20.92 13.77 19.61
N ILE A 239 -21.42 14.59 20.54
CA ILE A 239 -21.14 14.42 21.99
C ILE A 239 -21.73 13.10 22.49
N LEU A 240 -22.92 12.73 22.06
CA LEU A 240 -23.55 11.46 22.41
C LEU A 240 -22.74 10.26 21.90
N ASP A 241 -22.25 10.32 20.64
CA ASP A 241 -21.43 9.29 20.04
C ASP A 241 -20.08 9.13 20.78
N LEU A 242 -19.50 10.24 21.24
CA LEU A 242 -18.26 10.24 22.04
C LEU A 242 -18.45 9.60 23.42
N LEU A 243 -19.60 9.79 24.03
CA LEU A 243 -19.88 9.27 25.39
C LEU A 243 -20.07 7.73 25.41
N GLN A 244 -20.25 7.08 24.26
CA GLN A 244 -20.52 5.64 24.15
C GLN A 244 -21.65 5.13 25.09
N ALA A 245 -22.52 6.01 25.53
CA ALA A 245 -23.55 5.75 26.50
C ALA A 245 -24.89 5.43 25.85
N LYS A 246 -25.57 4.39 26.33
CA LYS A 246 -26.96 4.11 25.93
C LYS A 246 -27.90 5.00 26.76
N LEU A 247 -28.18 6.21 26.25
CA LEU A 247 -29.13 7.10 26.86
C LEU A 247 -30.56 6.82 26.40
N SER A 248 -31.53 7.00 27.27
CA SER A 248 -32.96 6.97 26.94
C SER A 248 -33.37 8.21 26.16
N GLY A 249 -34.52 8.16 25.45
CA GLY A 249 -35.00 9.29 24.66
C GLY A 249 -35.10 10.60 25.47
N PRO A 250 -35.67 10.62 26.67
CA PRO A 250 -35.70 11.82 27.52
C PRO A 250 -34.30 12.34 27.89
N GLN A 251 -33.33 11.47 28.17
CA GLN A 251 -31.95 11.84 28.47
C GLN A 251 -31.24 12.50 27.28
N ILE A 252 -31.45 11.98 26.08
CA ILE A 252 -30.95 12.56 24.83
C ILE A 252 -31.54 13.95 24.60
N ALA A 253 -32.85 14.14 24.85
CA ALA A 253 -33.51 15.42 24.70
C ALA A 253 -32.93 16.48 25.66
N VAL A 254 -32.71 16.12 26.92
CA VAL A 254 -32.08 17.01 27.92
C VAL A 254 -30.65 17.37 27.50
N LEU A 255 -29.86 16.39 27.02
CA LEU A 255 -28.51 16.66 26.55
C LEU A 255 -28.49 17.66 25.39
N TYR A 256 -29.34 17.47 24.40
CA TYR A 256 -29.46 18.37 23.26
C TYR A 256 -29.88 19.78 23.66
N GLN A 257 -30.87 19.90 24.57
CA GLN A 257 -31.30 21.17 25.08
C GLN A 257 -30.19 21.89 25.85
N THR A 258 -29.50 21.18 26.73
CA THR A 258 -28.35 21.69 27.48
C THR A 258 -27.26 22.24 26.59
N ILE A 259 -26.88 21.46 25.53
CA ILE A 259 -25.84 21.89 24.59
C ILE A 259 -26.28 23.13 23.82
N LYS A 260 -27.53 23.15 23.37
CA LYS A 260 -28.09 24.32 22.69
C LYS A 260 -28.03 25.59 23.58
N GLU A 261 -28.46 25.51 24.81
CA GLU A 261 -28.41 26.62 25.74
C GLU A 261 -26.98 27.06 26.05
N LEU A 262 -26.07 26.12 26.27
CA LEU A 262 -24.66 26.44 26.47
C LEU A 262 -24.05 27.19 25.29
N LYS A 263 -24.38 26.79 24.06
CA LYS A 263 -23.95 27.48 22.84
C LYS A 263 -24.51 28.90 22.71
N GLU A 264 -25.73 29.10 23.16
CA GLU A 264 -26.38 30.43 23.14
C GLU A 264 -25.81 31.39 24.20
N PHE A 265 -25.46 30.88 25.38
CA PHE A 265 -25.08 31.72 26.53
C PHE A 265 -23.59 31.78 26.82
N LYS A 266 -22.78 30.85 26.31
CA LYS A 266 -21.34 30.81 26.58
C LYS A 266 -20.53 30.68 25.27
N GLN A 267 -19.46 31.45 25.19
CA GLN A 267 -18.50 31.33 24.08
C GLN A 267 -17.61 30.08 24.18
N VAL A 268 -17.39 29.57 25.39
CA VAL A 268 -16.61 28.36 25.67
C VAL A 268 -17.28 27.64 26.84
N TYR A 269 -17.50 26.35 26.73
CA TYR A 269 -18.01 25.50 27.78
C TYR A 269 -17.22 24.18 27.89
N SER A 270 -17.21 23.63 29.09
CA SER A 270 -16.59 22.33 29.42
C SER A 270 -17.65 21.26 29.69
N ILE A 271 -17.21 20.03 29.83
CA ILE A 271 -18.08 18.91 30.28
C ILE A 271 -18.72 19.25 31.65
N ARG A 272 -18.00 19.93 32.53
CA ARG A 272 -18.54 20.38 33.84
C ARG A 272 -19.72 21.35 33.70
N ASP A 273 -19.67 22.21 32.69
CA ASP A 273 -20.77 23.11 32.40
C ASP A 273 -21.99 22.36 31.86
N ILE A 274 -21.78 21.33 31.01
CA ILE A 274 -22.84 20.44 30.53
C ILE A 274 -23.52 19.77 31.75
N ILE A 275 -22.75 19.25 32.69
CA ILE A 275 -23.27 18.61 33.89
C ILE A 275 -24.08 19.64 34.72
N ALA A 276 -23.52 20.83 34.96
CA ALA A 276 -24.17 21.85 35.78
C ALA A 276 -25.52 22.30 35.21
N VAL A 277 -25.56 22.55 33.88
CA VAL A 277 -26.83 22.99 33.22
C VAL A 277 -27.81 21.83 33.08
N SER A 278 -27.34 20.63 32.80
CA SER A 278 -28.19 19.42 32.80
C SER A 278 -28.85 19.22 34.17
N TYR A 279 -28.14 19.51 35.24
CA TYR A 279 -28.64 19.39 36.60
C TYR A 279 -29.82 20.35 36.88
N THR A 280 -29.79 21.56 36.33
CA THR A 280 -30.89 22.51 36.46
C THR A 280 -32.14 22.08 35.70
N HIS A 281 -31.98 21.45 34.54
CA HIS A 281 -33.10 20.90 33.77
C HIS A 281 -33.67 19.61 34.38
N LEU A 282 -32.85 18.85 35.12
CA LEU A 282 -33.24 17.53 35.66
C LEU A 282 -33.85 17.59 37.04
N ARG A 283 -33.81 18.71 37.74
CA ARG A 283 -34.55 18.88 38.99
C ARG A 283 -36.07 18.65 38.85
N ALA A 284 -36.56 18.61 37.61
CA ALA A 284 -37.93 18.21 37.29
C ALA A 284 -38.13 16.70 37.13
N HIS A 285 -37.05 15.88 36.99
CA HIS A 285 -37.11 14.43 36.83
C HIS A 285 -35.93 13.74 37.53
N GLU A 286 -36.10 13.36 38.80
CA GLU A 286 -35.05 12.89 39.73
C GLU A 286 -34.25 11.64 39.34
N THR A 287 -34.66 10.86 38.32
CA THR A 287 -34.06 9.57 37.97
C THR A 287 -32.90 9.63 36.97
N VAL A 288 -32.63 10.75 36.32
CA VAL A 288 -31.65 10.87 35.23
C VAL A 288 -30.26 11.31 35.74
N LEU A 289 -30.23 11.89 36.92
CA LEU A 289 -29.06 12.52 37.53
C LEU A 289 -27.93 11.53 37.86
N ASP A 290 -28.28 10.36 38.38
CA ASP A 290 -27.34 9.35 38.86
C ASP A 290 -26.57 8.70 37.72
N LEU A 291 -27.16 8.65 36.53
CA LEU A 291 -26.55 8.04 35.34
C LEU A 291 -25.56 8.96 34.64
N VAL A 292 -25.85 10.27 34.55
CA VAL A 292 -24.93 11.23 33.90
C VAL A 292 -23.69 11.45 34.78
N CYS A 293 -23.84 11.51 36.11
CA CYS A 293 -22.69 11.61 37.00
C CYS A 293 -21.80 10.37 37.01
N ARG A 294 -22.37 9.16 36.87
CA ARG A 294 -21.60 7.89 36.79
C ARG A 294 -20.86 7.69 35.47
N LEU A 295 -21.27 8.38 34.41
CA LEU A 295 -20.64 8.25 33.07
C LEU A 295 -19.55 9.29 32.82
N LEU A 296 -19.47 10.34 33.65
CA LEU A 296 -18.53 11.44 33.47
C LEU A 296 -17.46 11.52 34.58
N LEU A 297 -17.47 10.62 35.56
CA LEU A 297 -16.41 10.33 36.51
C LEU A 297 -15.65 9.06 36.16
#